data_108016199964c9cd231b39bac4680833
#
_entry.id   108016199964c9cd231b39bac4680833
#
_cell.length_a   1.000
_cell.length_b   1.000
_cell.length_c   1.000
_cell.angle_alpha   90.00
_cell.angle_beta   90.00
_cell.angle_gamma   90.00
#
_symmetry.space_group_name_H-M   'P 1'
#
loop_
_entity.id
_entity.type
_entity.pdbx_description
1 polymer ?
#
loop_
_entity_poly.entity_id
_entity_poly.type
_entity_poly.pdbx_seq_one_letter_code
_entity_poly.pdbx_strand_id
1 'polypeptide(L)'
;NNLRFNNFAYGIRELTSHVLDRLSPNLLVKKCVWYIKDPKFEVTRAQKIKYAIQKGLSDSYISYLGVDIEYYYSLIRDTFEQLNKFTHVNAKSFGISDSEIIILLGRISNAFERFSNAIIDCNNKLIDEIEKHIDDTFLAHILSDSIEEVKELSTHQTIDEIYPDKYVLSDLNNHSICVNVFGKILLELQFGSNSDNRKGDGFKMDEKYPFKSELIIDLNSFPDYLCELKS
;
A
#
# COMPACT_ATOMS: atom_id res chain seq x y z
N ASN A 1 0.61 -36.88 21.79
CA ASN A 1 1.82 -36.15 22.17
C ASN A 1 1.42 -34.89 22.96
N ASN A 2 1.69 -34.89 24.27
CA ASN A 2 1.30 -33.85 25.22
C ASN A 2 1.99 -32.48 24.93
N LEU A 3 3.04 -32.47 24.11
CA LEU A 3 3.80 -31.26 23.74
C LEU A 3 3.40 -30.69 22.39
N ARG A 4 2.42 -31.27 21.71
CA ARG A 4 2.07 -30.82 20.32
C ARG A 4 1.71 -29.34 20.25
N PHE A 5 0.98 -28.80 21.22
CA PHE A 5 0.60 -27.42 21.25
C PHE A 5 1.77 -26.50 21.65
N ASN A 6 2.63 -26.92 22.53
CA ASN A 6 3.84 -26.18 22.90
C ASN A 6 4.75 -25.98 21.68
N ASN A 7 4.98 -27.05 20.89
CA ASN A 7 5.75 -26.98 19.65
C ASN A 7 5.09 -26.09 18.62
N PHE A 8 3.76 -26.17 18.48
CA PHE A 8 2.98 -25.30 17.61
C PHE A 8 3.11 -23.82 18.04
N ALA A 9 2.89 -23.52 19.34
CA ALA A 9 2.99 -22.16 19.88
C ALA A 9 4.40 -21.55 19.65
N TYR A 10 5.44 -22.35 19.84
CA TYR A 10 6.81 -21.96 19.54
C TYR A 10 6.96 -21.65 18.02
N GLY A 11 6.53 -22.56 17.15
CA GLY A 11 6.64 -22.39 15.70
C GLY A 11 5.89 -21.15 15.19
N ILE A 12 4.67 -20.91 15.68
CA ILE A 12 3.90 -19.70 15.30
C ILE A 12 4.59 -18.43 15.79
N ARG A 13 5.13 -18.41 17.01
CA ARG A 13 5.86 -17.26 17.53
C ARG A 13 7.08 -16.91 16.67
N GLU A 14 7.88 -17.92 16.32
CA GLU A 14 9.06 -17.75 15.47
C GLU A 14 8.64 -17.29 14.05
N LEU A 15 7.65 -17.95 13.44
CA LEU A 15 7.12 -17.57 12.13
C LEU A 15 6.66 -16.11 12.12
N THR A 16 5.91 -15.69 13.14
CA THR A 16 5.41 -14.31 13.22
C THR A 16 6.56 -13.31 13.37
N SER A 17 7.60 -13.65 14.14
CA SER A 17 8.79 -12.80 14.25
C SER A 17 9.48 -12.65 12.89
N HIS A 18 9.66 -13.74 12.16
CA HIS A 18 10.25 -13.70 10.81
C HIS A 18 9.39 -12.92 9.80
N VAL A 19 8.07 -13.07 9.85
CA VAL A 19 7.14 -12.30 8.99
C VAL A 19 7.25 -10.81 9.29
N LEU A 20 7.23 -10.42 10.57
CA LEU A 20 7.39 -9.02 10.96
C LEU A 20 8.76 -8.46 10.57
N ASP A 21 9.83 -9.24 10.67
CA ASP A 21 11.17 -8.82 10.25
C ASP A 21 11.24 -8.59 8.73
N ARG A 22 10.55 -9.40 7.96
CA ARG A 22 10.42 -9.24 6.51
C ARG A 22 9.57 -8.04 6.11
N LEU A 23 8.41 -7.85 6.74
CA LEU A 23 7.49 -6.74 6.48
C LEU A 23 8.05 -5.40 6.96
N SER A 24 8.92 -5.42 7.97
CA SER A 24 9.39 -4.24 8.72
C SER A 24 10.89 -4.33 9.02
N PRO A 25 11.76 -4.21 7.99
CA PRO A 25 13.20 -4.21 8.20
C PRO A 25 13.63 -3.05 9.11
N ASN A 26 14.47 -3.33 10.12
CA ASN A 26 14.90 -2.34 11.11
C ASN A 26 15.45 -1.06 10.48
N LEU A 27 16.20 -1.18 9.39
CA LEU A 27 16.78 -0.03 8.68
C LEU A 27 15.72 0.91 8.11
N LEU A 28 14.59 0.36 7.64
CA LEU A 28 13.50 1.16 7.08
C LEU A 28 12.64 1.77 8.19
N VAL A 29 12.35 1.01 9.26
CA VAL A 29 11.61 1.52 10.43
C VAL A 29 12.31 2.73 11.04
N LYS A 30 13.65 2.68 11.20
CA LYS A 30 14.43 3.79 11.77
C LYS A 30 14.46 5.07 10.94
N LYS A 31 14.11 5.00 9.66
CA LYS A 31 14.03 6.15 8.77
C LYS A 31 12.66 6.84 8.77
N CYS A 32 11.65 6.24 9.42
CA CYS A 32 10.31 6.81 9.47
C CYS A 32 10.26 8.04 10.38
N VAL A 33 9.47 9.05 9.98
CA VAL A 33 9.26 10.29 10.75
C VAL A 33 8.69 10.05 12.15
N TRP A 34 7.96 8.98 12.34
CA TRP A 34 7.35 8.58 13.60
C TRP A 34 8.22 7.64 14.45
N TYR A 35 9.45 7.30 13.99
CA TYR A 35 10.31 6.40 14.76
C TYR A 35 10.85 7.08 16.01
N ILE A 36 10.72 6.41 17.15
CA ILE A 36 11.28 6.82 18.44
C ILE A 36 12.20 5.70 18.92
N LYS A 37 13.47 6.03 19.19
CA LYS A 37 14.45 5.05 19.68
C LYS A 37 14.06 4.53 21.06
N ASP A 38 13.94 3.20 21.17
CA ASP A 38 13.72 2.52 22.45
C ASP A 38 15.07 2.36 23.19
N PRO A 39 15.10 2.48 24.55
CA PRO A 39 16.35 2.33 25.30
C PRO A 39 16.91 0.91 25.35
N LYS A 40 16.07 -0.12 25.12
CA LYS A 40 16.45 -1.54 25.23
C LYS A 40 16.55 -2.24 23.88
N PHE A 41 15.77 -1.83 22.92
CA PHE A 41 15.65 -2.47 21.60
C PHE A 41 15.95 -1.49 20.48
N GLU A 42 16.64 -1.95 19.46
CA GLU A 42 16.89 -1.16 18.26
C GLU A 42 15.57 -0.77 17.58
N VAL A 43 14.67 -1.74 17.43
CA VAL A 43 13.30 -1.56 16.95
C VAL A 43 12.40 -2.49 17.76
N THR A 44 11.34 -1.93 18.33
CA THR A 44 10.36 -2.71 19.09
C THR A 44 9.40 -3.47 18.18
N ARG A 45 8.76 -4.52 18.71
CA ARG A 45 7.71 -5.22 17.97
C ARG A 45 6.53 -4.30 17.63
N ALA A 46 6.17 -3.39 18.52
CA ALA A 46 5.16 -2.37 18.25
C ALA A 46 5.49 -1.54 17.02
N GLN A 47 6.72 -1.05 16.92
CA GLN A 47 7.18 -0.29 15.76
C GLN A 47 7.20 -1.12 14.48
N LYS A 48 7.50 -2.42 14.56
CA LYS A 48 7.41 -3.31 13.40
C LYS A 48 5.97 -3.52 12.92
N ILE A 49 5.03 -3.72 13.84
CA ILE A 49 3.59 -3.83 13.52
C ILE A 49 3.11 -2.53 12.89
N LYS A 50 3.45 -1.39 13.49
CA LYS A 50 3.16 -0.06 12.98
C LYS A 50 3.68 0.13 11.55
N TYR A 51 4.96 -0.18 11.32
CA TYR A 51 5.56 -0.09 9.98
C TYR A 51 4.90 -1.04 8.98
N ALA A 52 4.54 -2.25 9.38
CA ALA A 52 3.86 -3.19 8.49
C ALA A 52 2.54 -2.62 7.93
N ILE A 53 1.81 -1.83 8.74
CA ILE A 53 0.53 -1.23 8.36
C ILE A 53 0.74 0.10 7.61
N GLN A 54 1.47 1.05 8.20
CA GLN A 54 1.51 2.45 7.72
C GLN A 54 2.79 2.85 6.97
N LYS A 55 3.83 1.98 6.99
CA LYS A 55 5.13 2.32 6.39
C LYS A 55 5.67 3.67 6.87
N GLY A 56 6.04 4.56 5.94
CA GLY A 56 6.55 5.90 6.24
C GLY A 56 5.48 6.97 6.51
N LEU A 57 4.19 6.65 6.34
CA LEU A 57 3.11 7.62 6.55
C LEU A 57 3.11 8.16 7.98
N SER A 58 2.84 9.46 8.14
CA SER A 58 2.80 10.11 9.45
C SER A 58 1.60 9.66 10.29
N ASP A 59 1.71 9.76 11.61
CA ASP A 59 0.61 9.39 12.52
C ASP A 59 -0.62 10.27 12.34
N SER A 60 -0.42 11.55 12.03
CA SER A 60 -1.51 12.47 11.74
C SER A 60 -2.27 12.05 10.48
N TYR A 61 -1.56 11.61 9.44
CA TYR A 61 -2.21 11.16 8.21
C TYR A 61 -2.95 9.82 8.40
N ILE A 62 -2.38 8.89 9.16
CA ILE A 62 -3.04 7.63 9.51
C ILE A 62 -4.33 7.87 10.32
N SER A 63 -4.29 8.83 11.25
CA SER A 63 -5.48 9.24 11.99
C SER A 63 -6.53 9.87 11.08
N TYR A 64 -6.12 10.67 10.10
CA TYR A 64 -6.99 11.22 9.07
C TYR A 64 -7.66 10.11 8.23
N LEU A 65 -6.91 9.07 7.85
CA LEU A 65 -7.45 7.90 7.16
C LEU A 65 -8.37 7.03 8.05
N GLY A 66 -8.45 7.30 9.35
CA GLY A 66 -9.27 6.53 10.29
C GLY A 66 -8.77 5.10 10.50
N VAL A 67 -7.44 4.89 10.52
CA VAL A 67 -6.80 3.60 10.81
C VAL A 67 -6.32 3.57 12.26
N ASP A 68 -6.87 2.67 13.08
CA ASP A 68 -6.52 2.52 14.49
C ASP A 68 -5.35 1.54 14.69
N ILE A 69 -4.14 2.05 14.62
CA ILE A 69 -2.91 1.26 14.81
C ILE A 69 -2.82 0.64 16.20
N GLU A 70 -3.24 1.36 17.25
CA GLU A 70 -3.16 0.87 18.63
C GLU A 70 -4.07 -0.33 18.87
N TYR A 71 -5.24 -0.34 18.26
CA TYR A 71 -6.13 -1.50 18.29
C TYR A 71 -5.46 -2.74 17.70
N TYR A 72 -4.86 -2.64 16.52
CA TYR A 72 -4.18 -3.76 15.86
C TYR A 72 -2.93 -4.20 16.62
N TYR A 73 -2.18 -3.26 17.17
CA TYR A 73 -1.05 -3.56 18.03
C TYR A 73 -1.47 -4.35 19.27
N SER A 74 -2.51 -3.92 19.98
CA SER A 74 -2.99 -4.59 21.19
C SER A 74 -3.42 -6.03 20.89
N LEU A 75 -4.12 -6.25 19.77
CA LEU A 75 -4.57 -7.56 19.32
C LEU A 75 -3.40 -8.55 19.07
N ILE A 76 -2.38 -8.08 18.37
CA ILE A 76 -1.19 -8.88 18.07
C ILE A 76 -0.38 -9.12 19.35
N ARG A 77 -0.20 -8.11 20.21
CA ARG A 77 0.48 -8.24 21.50
C ARG A 77 -0.17 -9.30 22.37
N ASP A 78 -1.49 -9.25 22.54
CA ASP A 78 -2.22 -10.19 23.37
C ASP A 78 -2.11 -11.62 22.85
N THR A 79 -2.08 -11.79 21.53
CA THR A 79 -1.83 -13.09 20.89
C THR A 79 -0.43 -13.60 21.20
N PHE A 80 0.59 -12.75 21.11
CA PHE A 80 1.97 -13.12 21.49
C PHE A 80 2.11 -13.47 22.97
N GLU A 81 1.45 -12.73 23.86
CA GLU A 81 1.46 -13.01 25.30
C GLU A 81 0.82 -14.38 25.60
N GLN A 82 -0.26 -14.72 24.89
CA GLN A 82 -0.86 -16.05 25.00
C GLN A 82 0.08 -17.15 24.51
N LEU A 83 0.68 -16.99 23.33
CA LEU A 83 1.64 -17.94 22.78
C LEU A 83 2.84 -18.13 23.71
N ASN A 84 3.36 -17.07 24.32
CA ASN A 84 4.49 -17.12 25.25
C ASN A 84 4.21 -18.01 26.48
N LYS A 85 2.97 -18.08 26.96
CA LYS A 85 2.59 -18.96 28.07
C LYS A 85 2.81 -20.44 27.75
N PHE A 86 2.76 -20.81 26.47
CA PHE A 86 2.87 -22.18 25.99
C PHE A 86 4.25 -22.51 25.40
N THR A 87 5.13 -21.54 25.19
CA THR A 87 6.48 -21.80 24.68
C THR A 87 7.40 -22.44 25.72
N HIS A 88 7.07 -22.26 27.00
CA HIS A 88 7.76 -22.90 28.11
C HIS A 88 6.90 -24.00 28.70
N VAL A 89 7.44 -25.24 28.72
CA VAL A 89 6.73 -26.39 29.28
C VAL A 89 6.73 -26.28 30.80
N ASN A 90 5.56 -26.20 31.40
CA ASN A 90 5.33 -26.19 32.83
C ASN A 90 4.03 -26.92 33.17
N ALA A 91 3.73 -27.12 34.44
CA ALA A 91 2.54 -27.87 34.87
C ALA A 91 1.22 -27.32 34.34
N LYS A 92 1.13 -26.01 34.00
CA LYS A 92 -0.07 -25.36 33.48
C LYS A 92 -0.17 -25.37 31.94
N SER A 93 0.96 -25.54 31.26
CA SER A 93 1.01 -25.56 29.78
C SER A 93 1.16 -26.97 29.21
N PHE A 94 1.34 -27.98 30.08
CA PHE A 94 1.48 -29.37 29.69
C PHE A 94 0.12 -30.07 29.66
N GLY A 95 -0.19 -30.69 28.52
CA GLY A 95 -1.38 -31.53 28.39
C GLY A 95 -2.71 -30.76 28.36
N ILE A 96 -2.73 -29.56 27.77
CA ILE A 96 -3.99 -28.83 27.57
C ILE A 96 -4.97 -29.63 26.71
N SER A 97 -6.26 -29.44 26.94
CA SER A 97 -7.35 -30.14 26.26
C SER A 97 -7.46 -29.75 24.80
N ASP A 98 -8.02 -30.63 23.98
CA ASP A 98 -8.26 -30.35 22.56
C ASP A 98 -9.22 -29.16 22.36
N SER A 99 -10.21 -28.99 23.25
CA SER A 99 -11.14 -27.85 23.20
C SER A 99 -10.42 -26.53 23.47
N GLU A 100 -9.50 -26.47 24.43
CA GLU A 100 -8.68 -25.28 24.69
C GLU A 100 -7.75 -24.97 23.50
N ILE A 101 -7.15 -26.00 22.90
CA ILE A 101 -6.34 -25.85 21.68
C ILE A 101 -7.16 -25.21 20.56
N ILE A 102 -8.37 -25.69 20.28
CA ILE A 102 -9.26 -25.16 19.22
C ILE A 102 -9.57 -23.66 19.47
N ILE A 103 -9.89 -23.30 20.71
CA ILE A 103 -10.17 -21.92 21.10
C ILE A 103 -8.94 -21.02 20.86
N LEU A 104 -7.75 -21.48 21.27
CA LEU A 104 -6.50 -20.74 21.08
C LEU A 104 -6.13 -20.58 19.60
N LEU A 105 -6.30 -21.64 18.80
CA LEU A 105 -6.11 -21.59 17.36
C LEU A 105 -7.03 -20.55 16.70
N GLY A 106 -8.32 -20.55 17.08
CA GLY A 106 -9.30 -19.57 16.58
C GLY A 106 -8.88 -18.12 16.90
N ARG A 107 -8.39 -17.86 18.13
CA ARG A 107 -7.89 -16.53 18.52
C ARG A 107 -6.67 -16.11 17.72
N ILE A 108 -5.72 -17.03 17.53
CA ILE A 108 -4.49 -16.79 16.76
C ILE A 108 -4.85 -16.46 15.31
N SER A 109 -5.68 -17.30 14.66
CA SER A 109 -6.13 -17.08 13.28
C SER A 109 -6.83 -15.74 13.11
N ASN A 110 -7.74 -15.39 14.03
CA ASN A 110 -8.46 -14.12 14.01
C ASN A 110 -7.50 -12.91 14.15
N ALA A 111 -6.48 -13.01 15.01
CA ALA A 111 -5.51 -11.93 15.17
C ALA A 111 -4.69 -11.70 13.89
N PHE A 112 -4.27 -12.76 13.21
CA PHE A 112 -3.54 -12.65 11.94
C PHE A 112 -4.42 -12.14 10.79
N GLU A 113 -5.66 -12.61 10.70
CA GLU A 113 -6.63 -12.13 9.72
C GLU A 113 -6.88 -10.62 9.88
N ARG A 114 -7.14 -10.18 11.12
CA ARG A 114 -7.36 -8.75 11.40
C ARG A 114 -6.13 -7.91 11.12
N PHE A 115 -4.94 -8.41 11.41
CA PHE A 115 -3.69 -7.73 11.08
C PHE A 115 -3.49 -7.60 9.56
N SER A 116 -3.74 -8.67 8.82
CA SER A 116 -3.66 -8.62 7.35
C SER A 116 -4.69 -7.66 6.76
N ASN A 117 -5.92 -7.68 7.30
CA ASN A 117 -6.98 -6.76 6.88
C ASN A 117 -6.64 -5.30 7.20
N ALA A 118 -5.91 -5.02 8.30
CA ALA A 118 -5.44 -3.68 8.60
C ALA A 118 -4.48 -3.13 7.55
N ILE A 119 -3.55 -3.96 7.06
CA ILE A 119 -2.63 -3.57 5.99
C ILE A 119 -3.41 -3.27 4.71
N ILE A 120 -4.34 -4.15 4.34
CA ILE A 120 -5.18 -3.99 3.14
C ILE A 120 -6.06 -2.74 3.26
N ASP A 121 -6.73 -2.53 4.40
CA ASP A 121 -7.60 -1.38 4.65
C ASP A 121 -6.82 -0.05 4.58
N CYS A 122 -5.64 0.00 5.19
CA CYS A 122 -4.76 1.17 5.11
C CYS A 122 -4.37 1.48 3.65
N ASN A 123 -3.98 0.46 2.89
CA ASN A 123 -3.62 0.62 1.48
C ASN A 123 -4.80 1.08 0.62
N ASN A 124 -5.99 0.51 0.83
CA ASN A 124 -7.19 0.89 0.08
C ASN A 124 -7.59 2.34 0.38
N LYS A 125 -7.64 2.72 1.66
CA LYS A 125 -7.95 4.11 2.06
C LYS A 125 -6.95 5.11 1.51
N LEU A 126 -5.67 4.74 1.46
CA LEU A 126 -4.63 5.56 0.85
C LEU A 126 -4.89 5.76 -0.65
N ILE A 127 -5.22 4.70 -1.38
CA ILE A 127 -5.55 4.77 -2.81
C ILE A 127 -6.80 5.60 -3.04
N ASP A 128 -7.87 5.36 -2.28
CA ASP A 128 -9.12 6.13 -2.38
C ASP A 128 -8.88 7.63 -2.17
N GLU A 129 -7.93 7.99 -1.30
CA GLU A 129 -7.59 9.39 -1.06
C GLU A 129 -6.74 9.97 -2.18
N ILE A 130 -5.78 9.24 -2.71
CA ILE A 130 -4.97 9.65 -3.86
C ILE A 130 -5.86 9.85 -5.09
N GLU A 131 -6.78 8.91 -5.37
CA GLU A 131 -7.71 8.98 -6.50
C GLU A 131 -8.56 10.26 -6.50
N LYS A 132 -9.02 10.73 -5.33
CA LYS A 132 -9.79 11.98 -5.20
C LYS A 132 -9.00 13.24 -5.58
N HIS A 133 -7.68 13.17 -5.56
CA HIS A 133 -6.81 14.32 -5.78
C HIS A 133 -6.11 14.31 -7.15
N ILE A 134 -6.17 13.20 -7.86
CA ILE A 134 -5.66 13.11 -9.24
C ILE A 134 -6.77 13.56 -10.17
N ASP A 135 -6.54 14.65 -10.89
CA ASP A 135 -7.42 15.14 -11.94
C ASP A 135 -6.89 14.81 -13.36
N ASP A 136 -7.74 15.02 -14.35
CA ASP A 136 -7.42 14.75 -15.76
C ASP A 136 -6.25 15.62 -16.26
N THR A 137 -6.09 16.82 -15.73
CA THR A 137 -5.00 17.74 -16.10
C THR A 137 -3.65 17.19 -15.68
N PHE A 138 -3.57 16.63 -14.47
CA PHE A 138 -2.37 16.01 -13.95
C PHE A 138 -2.02 14.72 -14.73
N LEU A 139 -3.02 13.90 -15.01
CA LEU A 139 -2.84 12.69 -15.84
C LEU A 139 -2.40 13.05 -17.26
N ALA A 140 -2.98 14.10 -17.87
CA ALA A 140 -2.57 14.58 -19.18
C ALA A 140 -1.10 15.02 -19.21
N HIS A 141 -0.62 15.66 -18.14
CA HIS A 141 0.79 16.08 -18.03
C HIS A 141 1.73 14.88 -17.96
N ILE A 142 1.41 13.87 -17.12
CA ILE A 142 2.20 12.64 -17.01
C ILE A 142 2.21 11.87 -18.34
N LEU A 143 1.07 11.78 -19.00
CA LEU A 143 0.92 11.03 -20.24
C LEU A 143 1.54 11.74 -21.44
N SER A 144 1.64 13.07 -21.44
CA SER A 144 2.25 13.83 -22.52
C SER A 144 3.71 13.41 -22.80
N ASP A 145 4.44 13.03 -21.73
CA ASP A 145 5.81 12.55 -21.84
C ASP A 145 5.90 11.08 -22.29
N SER A 146 4.82 10.30 -22.07
CA SER A 146 4.76 8.85 -22.36
C SER A 146 4.23 8.51 -23.76
N ILE A 147 3.68 9.48 -24.50
CA ILE A 147 3.01 9.26 -25.79
C ILE A 147 4.01 9.19 -26.96
N GLU A 148 5.30 9.04 -26.71
CA GLU A 148 6.29 8.96 -27.82
C GLU A 148 5.99 7.82 -28.82
N GLU A 149 5.47 6.70 -28.36
CA GLU A 149 5.08 5.58 -29.22
C GLU A 149 3.91 5.92 -30.16
N VAL A 150 3.03 6.84 -29.76
CA VAL A 150 1.88 7.27 -30.57
C VAL A 150 2.27 8.34 -31.59
N LYS A 151 3.38 9.05 -31.37
CA LYS A 151 3.90 10.09 -32.32
C LYS A 151 4.21 9.53 -33.71
N GLU A 152 4.42 8.23 -33.82
CA GLU A 152 4.66 7.57 -35.10
C GLU A 152 3.37 7.32 -35.90
N LEU A 153 2.19 7.42 -35.27
CA LEU A 153 0.91 7.07 -35.90
C LEU A 153 0.26 8.21 -36.68
N SER A 154 0.58 9.46 -36.37
CA SER A 154 -0.05 10.64 -37.02
C SER A 154 0.89 11.84 -37.10
N THR A 155 0.58 12.80 -37.95
CA THR A 155 1.37 14.05 -38.10
C THR A 155 1.28 14.94 -36.85
N HIS A 156 0.11 14.97 -36.21
CA HIS A 156 -0.15 15.66 -34.95
C HIS A 156 -1.15 14.86 -34.15
N GLN A 157 -1.00 14.91 -32.82
CA GLN A 157 -1.90 14.25 -31.87
C GLN A 157 -2.17 15.16 -30.69
N THR A 158 -3.40 15.09 -30.19
CA THR A 158 -3.82 15.81 -28.99
C THR A 158 -4.59 14.87 -28.07
N ILE A 159 -4.28 14.91 -26.78
CA ILE A 159 -5.09 14.22 -25.78
C ILE A 159 -6.39 15.02 -25.66
N ASP A 160 -7.52 14.38 -25.94
CA ASP A 160 -8.85 14.97 -25.80
C ASP A 160 -9.44 14.66 -24.43
N GLU A 161 -9.48 13.38 -24.07
CA GLU A 161 -10.01 12.92 -22.78
C GLU A 161 -9.19 11.77 -22.21
N ILE A 162 -9.18 11.66 -20.88
CA ILE A 162 -8.52 10.59 -20.13
C ILE A 162 -9.56 9.88 -19.27
N TYR A 163 -9.57 8.56 -19.34
CA TYR A 163 -10.48 7.71 -18.58
C TYR A 163 -9.66 6.78 -17.70
N PRO A 164 -9.31 7.16 -16.47
CA PRO A 164 -8.67 6.25 -15.51
C PRO A 164 -9.69 5.18 -15.07
N ASP A 165 -9.31 3.93 -15.21
CA ASP A 165 -10.17 2.80 -14.83
C ASP A 165 -9.78 2.23 -13.45
N LYS A 166 -8.49 2.32 -13.08
CA LYS A 166 -7.97 1.65 -11.89
C LYS A 166 -6.67 2.26 -11.39
N TYR A 167 -6.60 2.44 -10.07
CA TYR A 167 -5.39 2.78 -9.32
C TYR A 167 -4.94 1.58 -8.49
N VAL A 168 -3.65 1.27 -8.54
CA VAL A 168 -3.08 0.12 -7.81
C VAL A 168 -1.81 0.56 -7.09
N LEU A 169 -1.80 0.45 -5.77
CA LEU A 169 -0.60 0.66 -4.98
C LEU A 169 0.42 -0.41 -5.36
N SER A 170 1.53 -0.02 -5.98
CA SER A 170 2.62 -0.92 -6.37
C SER A 170 3.70 -1.00 -5.30
N ASP A 171 4.00 0.11 -4.64
CA ASP A 171 4.90 0.15 -3.49
C ASP A 171 4.53 1.28 -2.53
N LEU A 172 4.76 1.04 -1.24
CA LEU A 172 4.69 2.02 -0.17
C LEU A 172 5.86 1.78 0.79
N ASN A 173 6.75 2.74 0.87
CA ASN A 173 7.93 2.64 1.72
C ASN A 173 8.07 3.85 2.63
N ASN A 174 9.26 4.17 3.12
CA ASN A 174 9.52 5.29 4.02
C ASN A 174 9.81 6.61 3.29
N HIS A 175 9.82 6.64 1.97
CA HIS A 175 10.14 7.83 1.16
C HIS A 175 9.07 8.14 0.14
N SER A 176 8.41 7.12 -0.43
CA SER A 176 7.51 7.29 -1.55
C SER A 176 6.30 6.37 -1.51
N ILE A 177 5.26 6.81 -2.19
CA ILE A 177 4.09 6.03 -2.57
C ILE A 177 4.18 5.84 -4.08
N CYS A 178 4.15 4.60 -4.56
CA CYS A 178 4.14 4.28 -5.99
C CYS A 178 2.78 3.71 -6.37
N VAL A 179 2.10 4.34 -7.31
CA VAL A 179 0.76 3.96 -7.78
C VAL A 179 0.79 3.73 -9.27
N ASN A 180 0.39 2.55 -9.72
CA ASN A 180 0.12 2.31 -11.12
C ASN A 180 -1.29 2.76 -11.45
N VAL A 181 -1.43 3.63 -12.44
CA VAL A 181 -2.71 4.09 -12.99
C VAL A 181 -2.92 3.40 -14.33
N PHE A 182 -4.07 2.74 -14.48
CA PHE A 182 -4.50 2.08 -15.71
C PHE A 182 -5.75 2.76 -16.22
N GLY A 183 -5.88 2.86 -17.54
CA GLY A 183 -7.05 3.48 -18.14
C GLY A 183 -7.00 3.51 -19.65
N LYS A 184 -7.79 4.41 -20.21
CA LYS A 184 -7.84 4.69 -21.65
C LYS A 184 -7.71 6.18 -21.88
N ILE A 185 -7.03 6.56 -22.96
CA ILE A 185 -6.97 7.93 -23.45
C ILE A 185 -7.72 8.01 -24.78
N LEU A 186 -8.45 9.09 -24.96
CA LEU A 186 -9.00 9.49 -26.25
C LEU A 186 -8.02 10.45 -26.90
N LEU A 187 -7.50 10.09 -28.05
CA LEU A 187 -6.59 10.90 -28.84
C LEU A 187 -7.27 11.38 -30.12
N GLU A 188 -7.23 12.68 -30.36
CA GLU A 188 -7.46 13.21 -31.71
C GLU A 188 -6.19 13.06 -32.54
N LEU A 189 -6.23 12.21 -33.56
CA LEU A 189 -5.14 11.97 -34.49
C LEU A 189 -5.39 12.82 -35.75
N GLN A 190 -4.43 13.70 -36.09
CA GLN A 190 -4.50 14.50 -37.27
C GLN A 190 -3.52 13.96 -38.33
N PHE A 191 -4.06 13.69 -39.51
CA PHE A 191 -3.30 13.28 -40.70
C PHE A 191 -3.26 14.45 -41.69
N GLY A 192 -2.05 14.81 -42.13
CA GLY A 192 -1.81 16.00 -42.91
C GLY A 192 -1.54 17.26 -42.07
N SER A 193 -1.00 18.28 -42.73
CA SER A 193 -0.73 19.58 -42.08
C SER A 193 -2.02 20.34 -41.74
N ASN A 194 -1.90 21.35 -40.89
CA ASN A 194 -3.04 22.25 -40.61
C ASN A 194 -3.60 22.93 -41.88
N SER A 195 -2.74 23.15 -42.90
CA SER A 195 -3.18 23.69 -44.18
C SER A 195 -3.94 22.67 -45.01
N ASP A 196 -3.55 21.41 -44.99
CA ASP A 196 -4.21 20.32 -45.71
C ASP A 196 -5.59 20.06 -45.11
N ASN A 197 -5.69 20.04 -43.79
CA ASN A 197 -6.98 19.90 -43.10
C ASN A 197 -7.95 21.06 -43.46
N ARG A 198 -7.45 22.31 -43.58
CA ARG A 198 -8.29 23.44 -44.00
C ARG A 198 -8.74 23.36 -45.45
N LYS A 199 -7.99 22.70 -46.33
CA LYS A 199 -8.31 22.48 -47.74
C LYS A 199 -9.17 21.24 -47.98
N GLY A 200 -9.32 20.37 -46.97
CA GLY A 200 -10.04 19.11 -47.07
C GLY A 200 -9.18 17.95 -47.59
N ASP A 201 -7.87 18.15 -47.70
CA ASP A 201 -6.89 17.14 -48.12
C ASP A 201 -6.32 16.32 -46.91
N GLY A 202 -6.57 16.78 -45.68
CA GLY A 202 -6.26 16.06 -44.43
C GLY A 202 -7.52 15.54 -43.74
N PHE A 203 -7.37 14.72 -42.76
CA PHE A 203 -8.48 14.28 -41.92
C PHE A 203 -8.06 14.13 -40.44
N LYS A 204 -9.06 14.14 -39.56
CA LYS A 204 -8.94 13.92 -38.14
C LYS A 204 -9.76 12.70 -37.75
N MET A 205 -9.29 11.93 -36.78
CA MET A 205 -10.05 10.85 -36.19
C MET A 205 -9.74 10.73 -34.70
N ASP A 206 -10.75 10.32 -33.95
CA ASP A 206 -10.63 10.05 -32.54
C ASP A 206 -10.45 8.56 -32.33
N GLU A 207 -9.47 8.19 -31.54
CA GLU A 207 -9.19 6.79 -31.22
C GLU A 207 -8.82 6.61 -29.75
N LYS A 208 -9.28 5.49 -29.16
CA LYS A 208 -9.04 5.16 -27.74
C LYS A 208 -7.88 4.18 -27.62
N TYR A 209 -6.90 4.54 -26.81
CA TYR A 209 -5.75 3.70 -26.50
C TYR A 209 -5.71 3.37 -25.01
N PRO A 210 -5.37 2.11 -24.64
CA PRO A 210 -5.09 1.79 -23.25
C PRO A 210 -3.79 2.45 -22.84
N PHE A 211 -3.71 2.88 -21.57
CA PHE A 211 -2.47 3.35 -20.97
C PHE A 211 -2.19 2.69 -19.62
N LYS A 212 -0.94 2.66 -19.27
CA LYS A 212 -0.43 2.39 -17.92
C LYS A 212 0.62 3.45 -17.61
N SER A 213 0.44 4.14 -16.50
CA SER A 213 1.41 5.10 -15.99
C SER A 213 1.78 4.77 -14.55
N GLU A 214 2.99 5.13 -14.12
CA GLU A 214 3.43 5.02 -12.74
C GLU A 214 3.53 6.43 -12.14
N LEU A 215 2.79 6.62 -11.05
CA LEU A 215 2.80 7.83 -10.25
C LEU A 215 3.68 7.59 -9.03
N ILE A 216 4.69 8.42 -8.82
CA ILE A 216 5.56 8.39 -7.65
C ILE A 216 5.33 9.67 -6.84
N ILE A 217 4.84 9.52 -5.61
CA ILE A 217 4.57 10.61 -4.67
C ILE A 217 5.62 10.58 -3.58
N ASP A 218 6.36 11.68 -3.38
CA ASP A 218 7.31 11.83 -2.28
C ASP A 218 6.58 12.07 -0.96
N LEU A 219 6.83 11.22 0.03
CA LEU A 219 6.24 11.34 1.37
C LEU A 219 6.68 12.59 2.13
N ASN A 220 7.77 13.23 1.76
CA ASN A 220 8.18 14.48 2.40
C ASN A 220 7.29 15.67 2.04
N SER A 221 6.65 15.61 0.87
CA SER A 221 5.69 16.61 0.40
C SER A 221 4.23 16.17 0.56
N PHE A 222 4.00 14.93 1.02
CA PHE A 222 2.67 14.37 1.22
C PHE A 222 2.15 14.68 2.65
N PRO A 223 0.90 15.12 2.89
CA PRO A 223 -0.19 15.31 1.90
C PRO A 223 -0.21 16.68 1.21
N ASP A 224 0.68 17.62 1.53
CA ASP A 224 0.66 19.00 1.04
C ASP A 224 0.70 19.06 -0.49
N TYR A 225 1.46 18.15 -1.10
CA TYR A 225 1.54 18.02 -2.56
C TYR A 225 0.18 17.76 -3.22
N LEU A 226 -0.70 16.98 -2.58
CA LEU A 226 -2.05 16.73 -3.10
C LEU A 226 -2.97 17.95 -2.99
N CYS A 227 -2.67 18.89 -2.10
CA CYS A 227 -3.38 20.16 -1.98
C CYS A 227 -2.95 21.17 -3.05
N GLU A 228 -1.69 21.15 -3.48
CA GLU A 228 -1.17 22.02 -4.54
C GLU A 228 -1.70 21.64 -5.93
N LEU A 229 -2.06 20.36 -6.14
CA LEU A 229 -2.67 19.89 -7.40
C LEU A 229 -4.11 20.40 -7.61
N LYS A 230 -4.76 20.99 -6.59
CA LYS A 230 -6.11 21.56 -6.67
C LYS A 230 -6.14 23.04 -7.07
N SER A 231 -5.02 23.70 -7.18
CA SER A 231 -4.92 25.13 -7.53
C SER A 231 -4.48 25.33 -8.96
#